data_967776a60b9075e2e1fadd1ebd134556
#
_entry.id   967776a60b9075e2e1fadd1ebd134556
#
_cell.length_a   1.000
_cell.length_b   1.000
_cell.length_c   1.000
_cell.angle_alpha   90.00
_cell.angle_beta   90.00
_cell.angle_gamma   90.00
#
_symmetry.space_group_name_H-M   'P 1'
#
loop_
_entity.id
_entity.type
_entity.pdbx_description
1 polymer ?
#
loop_
_entity_poly.entity_id
_entity_poly.type
_entity_poly.pdbx_seq_one_letter_code
_entity_poly.pdbx_strand_id
1 'polypeptide(L)'
;MRSFKNEILATLPESTLMCSEANQGEETEEDISKQGKRLAVEINKFLEELELKYGYSVGRISFIGFSLGGLTVRAALPYLKKFKEKMHGFLTLGTPHLGFKYTPSKLFNAGMWVLKKWKSTSQCLKQLNLSDQPVFENTYLYTLSRMEGLNWFKHILLCSSMQDTYVNFDTARIQITGEPANDPKDGNAYIQMARNLLSEVPASVLYRVDVNFDITEKNFDTFTGRKAHIQFIENKDYMQMLIQRFKEFFS
;
A
#
# COMPACT_ATOMS: atom_id res chain seq x y z
N MET A 1 12.39 -1.15 3.84
CA MET A 1 12.19 -2.40 3.05
C MET A 1 13.36 -3.38 3.10
N ARG A 2 14.64 -2.92 3.05
CA ARG A 2 15.81 -3.84 3.15
C ARG A 2 15.80 -4.67 4.44
N SER A 3 15.48 -4.05 5.59
CA SER A 3 15.34 -4.78 6.87
C SER A 3 14.26 -5.87 6.80
N PHE A 4 13.10 -5.54 6.24
CA PHE A 4 12.01 -6.51 6.07
C PHE A 4 12.42 -7.69 5.18
N LYS A 5 13.14 -7.42 4.08
CA LYS A 5 13.73 -8.48 3.23
C LYS A 5 14.62 -9.43 4.04
N ASN A 6 15.50 -8.88 4.89
CA ASN A 6 16.42 -9.69 5.68
C ASN A 6 15.67 -10.59 6.69
N GLU A 7 14.63 -10.08 7.35
CA GLU A 7 13.81 -10.87 8.28
C GLU A 7 13.01 -11.98 7.57
N ILE A 8 12.51 -11.71 6.35
CA ILE A 8 11.86 -12.77 5.55
C ILE A 8 12.87 -13.86 5.20
N LEU A 9 14.06 -13.52 4.70
CA LEU A 9 15.08 -14.51 4.34
C LEU A 9 15.57 -15.32 5.55
N ALA A 10 15.61 -14.71 6.74
CA ALA A 10 15.95 -15.41 7.97
C ALA A 10 14.87 -16.46 8.36
N THR A 11 13.60 -16.22 8.02
CA THR A 11 12.48 -17.11 8.37
C THR A 11 12.13 -18.08 7.24
N LEU A 12 12.32 -17.65 5.99
CA LEU A 12 11.98 -18.36 4.77
C LEU A 12 13.16 -18.28 3.78
N PRO A 13 14.25 -19.00 4.02
CA PRO A 13 15.50 -18.90 3.24
C PRO A 13 15.33 -19.29 1.76
N GLU A 14 14.35 -20.13 1.46
CA GLU A 14 14.05 -20.59 0.08
C GLU A 14 13.27 -19.54 -0.75
N SER A 15 12.89 -18.42 -0.15
CA SER A 15 12.12 -17.37 -0.85
C SER A 15 13.02 -16.56 -1.79
N THR A 16 12.56 -16.34 -3.01
CA THR A 16 13.21 -15.40 -3.93
C THR A 16 12.60 -14.01 -3.75
N LEU A 17 13.40 -13.01 -3.39
CA LEU A 17 12.92 -11.67 -3.03
C LEU A 17 13.50 -10.59 -3.94
N MET A 18 12.60 -9.78 -4.51
CA MET A 18 12.93 -8.56 -5.24
C MET A 18 12.60 -7.33 -4.39
N CYS A 19 13.54 -6.39 -4.28
CA CYS A 19 13.24 -5.03 -3.82
C CYS A 19 13.16 -4.13 -5.04
N SER A 20 11.98 -3.63 -5.34
CA SER A 20 11.78 -2.76 -6.51
C SER A 20 12.59 -1.47 -6.42
N GLU A 21 13.20 -1.10 -7.53
CA GLU A 21 13.92 0.14 -7.75
C GLU A 21 13.28 1.01 -8.84
N ALA A 22 12.20 0.52 -9.47
CA ALA A 22 11.53 1.17 -10.61
C ALA A 22 10.97 2.56 -10.33
N ASN A 23 10.82 2.94 -9.05
CA ASN A 23 10.28 4.22 -8.64
C ASN A 23 11.13 4.85 -7.53
N GLN A 24 12.37 5.23 -7.86
CA GLN A 24 13.27 5.89 -6.91
C GLN A 24 13.37 7.40 -7.17
N GLY A 25 13.66 8.16 -6.13
CA GLY A 25 13.90 9.60 -6.25
C GLY A 25 12.67 10.37 -6.74
N GLU A 26 12.81 11.19 -7.77
CA GLU A 26 11.73 12.02 -8.33
C GLU A 26 10.60 11.21 -8.96
N GLU A 27 10.86 9.98 -9.38
CA GLU A 27 9.86 9.10 -9.99
C GLU A 27 8.73 8.71 -9.02
N THR A 28 8.97 8.79 -7.70
CA THR A 28 7.92 8.61 -6.68
C THR A 28 6.90 9.75 -6.65
N GLU A 29 7.22 10.92 -7.22
CA GLU A 29 6.32 12.07 -7.27
C GLU A 29 5.42 12.07 -8.50
N GLU A 30 5.69 11.18 -9.46
CA GLU A 30 4.93 11.07 -10.69
C GLU A 30 3.56 10.42 -10.48
N ASP A 31 2.82 10.36 -11.56
CA ASP A 31 1.51 9.69 -11.65
C ASP A 31 1.58 8.24 -11.16
N ILE A 32 0.66 7.84 -10.27
CA ILE A 32 0.62 6.50 -9.68
C ILE A 32 0.43 5.42 -10.76
N SER A 33 -0.28 5.72 -11.85
CA SER A 33 -0.43 4.77 -12.97
C SER A 33 0.89 4.50 -13.66
N LYS A 34 1.72 5.53 -13.86
CA LYS A 34 3.08 5.37 -14.41
C LYS A 34 3.97 4.57 -13.48
N GLN A 35 3.88 4.84 -12.17
CA GLN A 35 4.61 4.08 -11.15
C GLN A 35 4.24 2.60 -11.20
N GLY A 36 2.95 2.28 -11.29
CA GLY A 36 2.46 0.91 -11.42
C GLY A 36 2.95 0.22 -12.68
N LYS A 37 2.95 0.93 -13.81
CA LYS A 37 3.44 0.41 -15.08
C LYS A 37 4.96 0.09 -15.02
N ARG A 38 5.78 0.99 -14.44
CA ARG A 38 7.21 0.75 -14.27
C ARG A 38 7.47 -0.46 -13.38
N LEU A 39 6.75 -0.56 -12.26
CA LEU A 39 6.84 -1.73 -11.37
C LEU A 39 6.48 -3.03 -12.11
N ALA A 40 5.43 -3.03 -12.91
CA ALA A 40 5.04 -4.22 -13.67
C ALA A 40 6.09 -4.63 -14.70
N VAL A 41 6.74 -3.67 -15.36
CA VAL A 41 7.85 -3.94 -16.30
C VAL A 41 9.03 -4.56 -15.55
N GLU A 42 9.41 -4.00 -14.40
CA GLU A 42 10.49 -4.53 -13.57
C GLU A 42 10.21 -5.96 -13.09
N ILE A 43 8.98 -6.23 -12.62
CA ILE A 43 8.55 -7.57 -12.20
C ILE A 43 8.63 -8.56 -13.36
N ASN A 44 8.10 -8.21 -14.53
CA ASN A 44 8.15 -9.10 -15.69
C ASN A 44 9.60 -9.45 -16.06
N LYS A 45 10.48 -8.45 -16.11
CA LYS A 45 11.91 -8.65 -16.39
C LYS A 45 12.56 -9.56 -15.35
N PHE A 46 12.31 -9.32 -14.07
CA PHE A 46 12.85 -10.15 -12.99
C PHE A 46 12.41 -11.61 -13.09
N LEU A 47 11.13 -11.86 -13.39
CA LEU A 47 10.60 -13.22 -13.52
C LEU A 47 11.13 -13.93 -14.77
N GLU A 48 11.28 -13.22 -15.88
CA GLU A 48 11.91 -13.72 -17.11
C GLU A 48 13.39 -14.07 -16.87
N GLU A 49 14.14 -13.26 -16.14
CA GLU A 49 15.53 -13.54 -15.77
C GLU A 49 15.64 -14.79 -14.90
N LEU A 50 14.73 -14.99 -13.94
CA LEU A 50 14.70 -16.20 -13.11
C LEU A 50 14.45 -17.47 -13.94
N GLU A 51 13.52 -17.41 -14.89
CA GLU A 51 13.22 -18.52 -15.76
C GLU A 51 14.39 -18.84 -16.70
N LEU A 52 14.93 -17.83 -17.38
CA LEU A 52 16.01 -18.02 -18.36
C LEU A 52 17.33 -18.44 -17.71
N LYS A 53 17.68 -17.88 -16.55
CA LYS A 53 18.99 -18.09 -15.92
C LYS A 53 19.03 -19.32 -15.02
N TYR A 54 17.91 -19.61 -14.34
CA TYR A 54 17.86 -20.65 -13.32
C TYR A 54 16.84 -21.76 -13.61
N GLY A 55 16.04 -21.63 -14.67
CA GLY A 55 14.98 -22.58 -15.01
C GLY A 55 13.82 -22.57 -14.01
N TYR A 56 13.68 -21.51 -13.18
CA TYR A 56 12.62 -21.43 -12.18
C TYR A 56 11.31 -20.96 -12.79
N SER A 57 10.28 -21.75 -12.63
CA SER A 57 8.91 -21.31 -12.91
C SER A 57 8.27 -20.71 -11.66
N VAL A 58 7.54 -19.61 -11.85
CA VAL A 58 6.84 -18.92 -10.75
C VAL A 58 5.69 -19.79 -10.24
N GLY A 59 5.75 -20.17 -8.96
CA GLY A 59 4.67 -20.87 -8.25
C GLY A 59 3.69 -19.90 -7.60
N ARG A 60 4.21 -18.95 -6.84
CA ARG A 60 3.43 -17.95 -6.08
C ARG A 60 4.11 -16.60 -6.15
N ILE A 61 3.29 -15.52 -6.12
CA ILE A 61 3.77 -14.13 -6.06
C ILE A 61 3.08 -13.45 -4.91
N SER A 62 3.88 -12.89 -3.99
CA SER A 62 3.40 -12.06 -2.90
C SER A 62 4.00 -10.67 -2.97
N PHE A 63 3.25 -9.66 -2.57
CA PHE A 63 3.67 -8.26 -2.58
C PHE A 63 3.65 -7.68 -1.17
N ILE A 64 4.64 -6.86 -0.89
CA ILE A 64 4.70 -6.04 0.33
C ILE A 64 4.82 -4.58 -0.10
N GLY A 65 3.78 -3.79 0.19
CA GLY A 65 3.73 -2.37 -0.10
C GLY A 65 3.77 -1.53 1.18
N PHE A 66 4.76 -0.67 1.32
CA PHE A 66 4.83 0.32 2.40
C PHE A 66 4.36 1.68 1.89
N SER A 67 3.48 2.34 2.64
CA SER A 67 2.98 3.67 2.30
C SER A 67 2.44 3.73 0.86
N LEU A 68 2.90 4.66 0.02
CA LEU A 68 2.55 4.75 -1.41
C LEU A 68 2.80 3.42 -2.17
N GLY A 69 3.76 2.61 -1.74
CA GLY A 69 4.10 1.34 -2.39
C GLY A 69 2.93 0.37 -2.53
N GLY A 70 1.97 0.37 -1.59
CA GLY A 70 0.77 -0.44 -1.72
C GLY A 70 -0.15 0.01 -2.86
N LEU A 71 -0.25 1.32 -3.11
CA LEU A 71 -0.97 1.87 -4.27
C LEU A 71 -0.24 1.58 -5.58
N THR A 72 1.10 1.69 -5.58
CA THR A 72 1.94 1.35 -6.74
C THR A 72 1.77 -0.12 -7.13
N VAL A 73 1.72 -1.04 -6.15
CA VAL A 73 1.41 -2.46 -6.42
C VAL A 73 0.02 -2.60 -7.03
N ARG A 74 -1.02 -2.00 -6.44
CA ARG A 74 -2.37 -2.06 -7.00
C ARG A 74 -2.41 -1.56 -8.45
N ALA A 75 -1.72 -0.45 -8.73
CA ALA A 75 -1.63 0.11 -10.08
C ALA A 75 -0.86 -0.78 -11.06
N ALA A 76 0.01 -1.67 -10.57
CA ALA A 76 0.74 -2.64 -11.40
C ALA A 76 -0.09 -3.88 -11.77
N LEU A 77 -1.08 -4.27 -10.94
CA LEU A 77 -1.82 -5.53 -11.09
C LEU A 77 -2.45 -5.70 -12.49
N PRO A 78 -3.11 -4.71 -13.10
CA PRO A 78 -3.69 -4.86 -14.44
C PRO A 78 -2.69 -5.29 -15.51
N TYR A 79 -1.41 -4.90 -15.36
CA TYR A 79 -0.32 -5.28 -16.26
C TYR A 79 0.30 -6.65 -15.95
N LEU A 80 -0.10 -7.26 -14.83
CA LEU A 80 0.36 -8.56 -14.36
C LEU A 80 -0.71 -9.65 -14.49
N LYS A 81 -1.76 -9.43 -15.29
CA LYS A 81 -2.92 -10.32 -15.44
C LYS A 81 -2.53 -11.76 -15.82
N LYS A 82 -1.43 -11.96 -16.55
CA LYS A 82 -0.91 -13.30 -16.90
C LYS A 82 -0.51 -14.13 -15.66
N PHE A 83 -0.26 -13.48 -14.52
CA PHE A 83 0.07 -14.14 -13.25
C PHE A 83 -1.09 -14.20 -12.27
N LYS A 84 -2.32 -13.89 -12.67
CA LYS A 84 -3.49 -13.84 -11.80
C LYS A 84 -3.58 -15.06 -10.88
N GLU A 85 -3.45 -16.24 -11.44
CA GLU A 85 -3.57 -17.52 -10.70
C GLU A 85 -2.36 -17.81 -9.76
N LYS A 86 -1.31 -17.00 -9.85
CA LYS A 86 -0.11 -17.07 -9.01
C LYS A 86 -0.12 -16.07 -7.86
N MET A 87 -1.09 -15.13 -7.84
CA MET A 87 -1.18 -14.11 -6.79
C MET A 87 -1.52 -14.77 -5.45
N HIS A 88 -0.64 -14.61 -4.48
CA HIS A 88 -0.75 -15.31 -3.19
C HIS A 88 -1.00 -14.35 -2.05
N GLY A 89 -0.04 -13.52 -1.67
CA GLY A 89 -0.15 -12.57 -0.56
C GLY A 89 -0.05 -11.11 -1.00
N PHE A 90 -0.90 -10.25 -0.44
CA PHE A 90 -0.80 -8.80 -0.56
C PHE A 90 -0.77 -8.16 0.82
N LEU A 91 0.41 -7.79 1.27
CA LEU A 91 0.63 -7.11 2.54
C LEU A 91 0.83 -5.62 2.31
N THR A 92 0.09 -4.78 3.02
CA THR A 92 0.30 -3.33 3.03
C THR A 92 0.59 -2.82 4.43
N LEU A 93 1.50 -1.88 4.53
CA LEU A 93 1.99 -1.28 5.76
C LEU A 93 1.75 0.23 5.68
N GLY A 94 0.72 0.71 6.37
CA GLY A 94 0.35 2.13 6.35
C GLY A 94 0.13 2.68 4.94
N THR A 95 -0.65 2.00 4.10
CA THR A 95 -0.93 2.44 2.72
C THR A 95 -2.23 3.25 2.65
N PRO A 96 -2.23 4.45 2.03
CA PRO A 96 -3.43 5.28 1.91
C PRO A 96 -4.35 4.78 0.77
N HIS A 97 -5.00 3.63 0.96
CA HIS A 97 -5.80 2.96 -0.07
C HIS A 97 -6.96 3.79 -0.62
N LEU A 98 -7.51 4.68 0.21
CA LEU A 98 -8.62 5.58 -0.11
C LEU A 98 -8.19 7.05 -0.25
N GLY A 99 -6.88 7.32 -0.32
CA GLY A 99 -6.34 8.67 -0.37
C GLY A 99 -6.47 9.44 0.93
N PHE A 100 -6.42 10.78 0.84
CA PHE A 100 -6.33 11.68 2.00
C PHE A 100 -7.56 12.60 2.19
N LYS A 101 -8.58 12.52 1.34
CA LYS A 101 -9.70 13.48 1.33
C LYS A 101 -10.36 13.68 2.69
N TYR A 102 -10.60 12.60 3.44
CA TYR A 102 -11.21 12.66 4.78
C TYR A 102 -10.18 12.40 5.89
N THR A 103 -8.93 12.77 5.64
CA THR A 103 -7.92 12.76 6.69
C THR A 103 -8.08 13.99 7.57
N PRO A 104 -8.19 13.86 8.90
CA PRO A 104 -8.29 15.02 9.80
C PRO A 104 -7.18 16.05 9.55
N SER A 105 -7.53 17.34 9.55
CA SER A 105 -6.60 18.41 9.16
C SER A 105 -5.28 18.44 9.95
N LYS A 106 -5.31 18.01 11.21
CA LYS A 106 -4.10 17.88 12.04
C LYS A 106 -3.17 16.78 11.51
N LEU A 107 -3.72 15.64 11.14
CA LEU A 107 -2.97 14.52 10.54
C LEU A 107 -2.48 14.87 9.14
N PHE A 108 -3.33 15.54 8.34
CA PHE A 108 -2.98 16.00 7.00
C PHE A 108 -1.75 16.92 7.01
N ASN A 109 -1.73 17.91 7.92
CA ASN A 109 -0.60 18.84 8.08
C ASN A 109 0.68 18.12 8.50
N ALA A 110 0.59 17.09 9.33
CA ALA A 110 1.72 16.27 9.75
C ALA A 110 2.25 15.41 8.58
N GLY A 111 1.35 14.78 7.81
CA GLY A 111 1.68 14.00 6.61
C GLY A 111 2.27 14.86 5.49
N MET A 112 1.72 16.05 5.28
CA MET A 112 2.23 17.03 4.30
C MET A 112 3.69 17.43 4.56
N TRP A 113 4.19 17.34 5.80
CA TRP A 113 5.60 17.65 6.07
C TRP A 113 6.57 16.61 5.44
N VAL A 114 6.20 15.35 5.34
CA VAL A 114 6.99 14.35 4.57
C VAL A 114 6.90 14.62 3.08
N LEU A 115 5.71 14.98 2.63
CA LEU A 115 5.45 15.38 1.26
C LEU A 115 5.99 16.79 0.95
N LYS A 116 6.50 17.53 1.95
CA LYS A 116 7.19 18.83 1.74
C LYS A 116 8.46 18.73 0.90
N LYS A 117 9.04 17.55 0.78
CA LYS A 117 10.07 17.30 -0.23
C LYS A 117 9.47 17.17 -1.64
N TRP A 118 8.18 16.84 -1.74
CA TRP A 118 7.50 16.76 -3.03
C TRP A 118 7.04 18.15 -3.44
N LYS A 119 7.18 18.45 -4.70
CA LYS A 119 6.62 19.69 -5.27
C LYS A 119 5.11 19.67 -5.03
N SER A 120 4.53 20.79 -4.61
CA SER A 120 3.07 20.93 -4.42
C SER A 120 2.28 20.66 -5.72
N THR A 121 2.97 20.66 -6.85
CA THR A 121 2.47 20.34 -8.19
C THR A 121 2.59 18.84 -8.53
N SER A 122 3.12 18.01 -7.62
CA SER A 122 3.27 16.58 -7.83
C SER A 122 1.93 15.93 -8.23
N GLN A 123 1.93 15.18 -9.32
CA GLN A 123 0.73 14.50 -9.80
C GLN A 123 0.27 13.43 -8.81
N CYS A 124 1.21 12.71 -8.21
CA CYS A 124 0.93 11.74 -7.17
C CYS A 124 0.17 12.36 -6.00
N LEU A 125 0.59 13.54 -5.54
CA LEU A 125 -0.08 14.23 -4.43
C LEU A 125 -1.51 14.65 -4.79
N LYS A 126 -1.74 15.14 -6.02
CA LYS A 126 -3.10 15.44 -6.50
C LYS A 126 -3.98 14.19 -6.50
N GLN A 127 -3.44 13.06 -6.95
CA GLN A 127 -4.16 11.78 -6.96
C GLN A 127 -4.47 11.29 -5.54
N LEU A 128 -3.51 11.37 -4.60
CA LEU A 128 -3.74 11.04 -3.20
C LEU A 128 -4.80 11.92 -2.53
N ASN A 129 -4.88 13.20 -2.92
CA ASN A 129 -5.89 14.14 -2.43
C ASN A 129 -7.24 14.02 -3.16
N LEU A 130 -7.35 13.14 -4.19
CA LEU A 130 -8.54 13.01 -5.03
C LEU A 130 -8.94 14.35 -5.69
N SER A 131 -7.94 15.13 -6.10
CA SER A 131 -8.04 16.45 -6.71
C SER A 131 -7.37 16.53 -8.10
N ASP A 132 -6.99 15.39 -8.64
CA ASP A 132 -6.39 15.25 -9.97
C ASP A 132 -7.41 15.41 -11.12
N GLN A 133 -8.71 15.32 -10.81
CA GLN A 133 -9.81 15.52 -11.74
C GLN A 133 -10.93 16.34 -11.09
N PRO A 134 -11.69 17.14 -11.87
CA PRO A 134 -12.79 17.95 -11.34
C PRO A 134 -14.00 17.12 -10.88
N VAL A 135 -14.23 15.96 -11.50
CA VAL A 135 -15.28 15.01 -11.15
C VAL A 135 -14.66 13.88 -10.34
N PHE A 136 -15.20 13.60 -9.16
CA PHE A 136 -14.62 12.64 -8.21
C PHE A 136 -14.46 11.25 -8.82
N GLU A 137 -15.45 10.76 -9.54
CA GLU A 137 -15.47 9.44 -10.18
C GLU A 137 -14.44 9.29 -11.31
N ASN A 138 -13.88 10.40 -11.78
CA ASN A 138 -12.82 10.42 -12.78
C ASN A 138 -11.43 10.50 -12.15
N THR A 139 -11.32 10.70 -10.83
CA THR A 139 -10.02 10.70 -10.14
C THR A 139 -9.33 9.36 -10.28
N TYR A 140 -8.00 9.39 -10.25
CA TYR A 140 -7.24 8.17 -10.48
C TYR A 140 -7.50 7.10 -9.41
N LEU A 141 -7.57 7.45 -8.13
CA LEU A 141 -7.84 6.47 -7.07
C LEU A 141 -9.24 5.86 -7.17
N TYR A 142 -10.23 6.64 -7.60
CA TYR A 142 -11.55 6.08 -7.88
C TYR A 142 -11.50 5.11 -9.06
N THR A 143 -10.84 5.48 -10.15
CA THR A 143 -10.63 4.60 -11.30
C THR A 143 -9.89 3.34 -10.90
N LEU A 144 -8.80 3.47 -10.12
CA LEU A 144 -8.03 2.35 -9.59
C LEU A 144 -8.86 1.42 -8.69
N SER A 145 -9.87 1.96 -7.99
CA SER A 145 -10.76 1.15 -7.15
C SER A 145 -11.62 0.17 -7.95
N ARG A 146 -11.84 0.45 -9.23
CA ARG A 146 -12.63 -0.37 -10.16
C ARG A 146 -11.79 -1.34 -10.98
N MET A 147 -10.46 -1.23 -10.89
CA MET A 147 -9.55 -2.14 -11.62
C MET A 147 -9.49 -3.49 -10.93
N GLU A 148 -9.42 -4.55 -11.74
CA GLU A 148 -9.20 -5.90 -11.25
C GLU A 148 -7.85 -6.01 -10.53
N GLY A 149 -7.74 -6.95 -9.58
CA GLY A 149 -6.45 -7.31 -9.00
C GLY A 149 -6.47 -7.70 -7.53
N LEU A 150 -7.20 -6.97 -6.66
CA LEU A 150 -7.24 -7.33 -5.24
C LEU A 150 -7.88 -8.71 -5.00
N ASN A 151 -8.91 -9.04 -5.73
CA ASN A 151 -9.60 -10.32 -5.67
C ASN A 151 -8.78 -11.52 -6.21
N TRP A 152 -7.57 -11.28 -6.75
CA TRP A 152 -6.68 -12.35 -7.20
C TRP A 152 -5.87 -12.98 -6.05
N PHE A 153 -5.71 -12.24 -4.94
CA PHE A 153 -4.90 -12.69 -3.83
C PHE A 153 -5.65 -13.68 -2.93
N LYS A 154 -4.93 -14.70 -2.48
CA LYS A 154 -5.42 -15.66 -1.50
C LYS A 154 -5.39 -15.10 -0.08
N HIS A 155 -4.55 -14.11 0.16
CA HIS A 155 -4.37 -13.46 1.45
C HIS A 155 -4.13 -11.96 1.25
N ILE A 156 -4.92 -11.13 1.91
CA ILE A 156 -4.75 -9.67 1.94
C ILE A 156 -4.58 -9.24 3.38
N LEU A 157 -3.47 -8.58 3.69
CA LEU A 157 -3.13 -8.13 5.03
C LEU A 157 -2.93 -6.62 5.03
N LEU A 158 -3.84 -5.90 5.67
CA LEU A 158 -3.81 -4.45 5.80
C LEU A 158 -3.34 -4.07 7.20
N CYS A 159 -2.09 -3.60 7.33
CA CYS A 159 -1.53 -3.14 8.60
C CYS A 159 -1.70 -1.63 8.74
N SER A 160 -2.23 -1.22 9.87
CA SER A 160 -2.54 0.17 10.19
C SER A 160 -2.19 0.49 11.65
N SER A 161 -2.00 1.76 11.97
CA SER A 161 -1.76 2.24 13.33
C SER A 161 -2.52 3.54 13.58
N MET A 162 -3.20 3.65 14.70
CA MET A 162 -3.82 4.92 15.14
C MET A 162 -2.77 5.98 15.51
N GLN A 163 -1.53 5.57 15.73
CA GLN A 163 -0.41 6.47 16.01
C GLN A 163 0.18 7.08 14.73
N ASP A 164 -0.13 6.50 13.56
CA ASP A 164 0.34 6.99 12.26
C ASP A 164 -0.41 8.28 11.90
N THR A 165 0.32 9.40 11.81
CA THR A 165 -0.24 10.70 11.41
C THR A 165 0.00 11.00 9.93
N TYR A 166 0.68 10.11 9.20
CA TYR A 166 0.93 10.26 7.76
C TYR A 166 -0.16 9.63 6.93
N VAL A 167 -0.61 8.46 7.36
CA VAL A 167 -1.69 7.74 6.72
C VAL A 167 -2.78 7.50 7.75
N ASN A 168 -3.95 8.07 7.51
CA ASN A 168 -5.11 7.87 8.36
C ASN A 168 -5.41 6.38 8.51
N PHE A 169 -5.72 5.98 9.74
CA PHE A 169 -6.02 4.61 10.12
C PHE A 169 -7.09 3.96 9.23
N ASP A 170 -8.18 4.68 8.95
CA ASP A 170 -9.29 4.16 8.17
C ASP A 170 -8.94 3.94 6.70
N THR A 171 -8.19 4.86 6.08
CA THR A 171 -7.75 4.69 4.69
C THR A 171 -6.80 3.51 4.53
N ALA A 172 -5.93 3.24 5.51
CA ALA A 172 -5.03 2.08 5.49
C ALA A 172 -5.78 0.75 5.60
N ARG A 173 -6.96 0.74 6.20
CA ARG A 173 -7.82 -0.43 6.42
C ARG A 173 -8.87 -0.64 5.33
N ILE A 174 -9.00 0.30 4.39
CA ILE A 174 -10.13 0.37 3.45
C ILE A 174 -11.44 0.35 4.25
N GLN A 175 -11.55 1.24 5.22
CA GLN A 175 -12.70 1.36 6.11
C GLN A 175 -13.35 2.73 5.94
N ILE A 176 -14.68 2.77 6.02
CA ILE A 176 -15.45 4.01 5.98
C ILE A 176 -15.86 4.37 7.40
N THR A 177 -15.58 5.60 7.81
CA THR A 177 -16.08 6.23 9.02
C THR A 177 -17.10 7.33 8.69
N GLY A 178 -17.63 8.00 9.69
CA GLY A 178 -18.80 8.88 9.55
C GLY A 178 -18.63 10.13 8.69
N GLU A 179 -17.41 10.64 8.47
CA GLU A 179 -17.19 11.90 7.73
C GLU A 179 -17.72 11.87 6.28
N PRO A 180 -17.45 10.82 5.46
CA PRO A 180 -17.99 10.75 4.11
C PRO A 180 -19.51 10.77 4.05
N ALA A 181 -20.20 10.21 5.04
CA ALA A 181 -21.67 10.20 5.07
C ALA A 181 -22.28 11.62 5.19
N ASN A 182 -21.50 12.57 5.68
CA ASN A 182 -21.90 13.98 5.86
C ASN A 182 -21.49 14.88 4.69
N ASP A 183 -20.78 14.37 3.69
CA ASP A 183 -20.39 15.14 2.50
C ASP A 183 -21.41 14.91 1.37
N PRO A 184 -22.32 15.89 1.10
CA PRO A 184 -23.34 15.73 0.08
C PRO A 184 -22.80 15.71 -1.34
N LYS A 185 -21.56 16.19 -1.54
CA LYS A 185 -20.94 16.29 -2.87
C LYS A 185 -20.25 14.99 -3.27
N ASP A 186 -19.26 14.57 -2.49
CA ASP A 186 -18.35 13.51 -2.89
C ASP A 186 -18.44 12.26 -1.98
N GLY A 187 -19.20 12.34 -0.88
CA GLY A 187 -19.27 11.28 0.13
C GLY A 187 -19.76 9.93 -0.41
N ASN A 188 -20.82 9.94 -1.21
CA ASN A 188 -21.36 8.73 -1.82
C ASN A 188 -20.34 8.07 -2.77
N ALA A 189 -19.65 8.87 -3.57
CA ALA A 189 -18.63 8.38 -4.48
C ALA A 189 -17.43 7.80 -3.72
N TYR A 190 -17.02 8.43 -2.62
CA TYR A 190 -15.95 7.90 -1.76
C TYR A 190 -16.34 6.57 -1.10
N ILE A 191 -17.57 6.45 -0.60
CA ILE A 191 -18.10 5.18 -0.05
C ILE A 191 -18.11 4.11 -1.15
N GLN A 192 -18.54 4.48 -2.37
CA GLN A 192 -18.53 3.56 -3.50
C GLN A 192 -17.12 3.12 -3.88
N MET A 193 -16.12 4.02 -3.80
CA MET A 193 -14.70 3.68 -4.04
C MET A 193 -14.21 2.59 -3.06
N ALA A 194 -14.56 2.68 -1.79
CA ALA A 194 -14.22 1.64 -0.81
C ALA A 194 -14.95 0.32 -1.09
N ARG A 195 -16.22 0.40 -1.49
CA ARG A 195 -17.00 -0.79 -1.89
C ARG A 195 -16.42 -1.48 -3.11
N ASN A 196 -16.02 -0.71 -4.13
CA ASN A 196 -15.41 -1.27 -5.34
C ASN A 196 -14.19 -2.13 -5.00
N LEU A 197 -13.36 -1.69 -4.03
CA LEU A 197 -12.16 -2.41 -3.62
C LEU A 197 -12.44 -3.75 -2.94
N LEU A 198 -13.55 -3.86 -2.22
CA LEU A 198 -13.84 -5.00 -1.35
C LEU A 198 -14.96 -5.89 -1.85
N SER A 199 -15.75 -5.44 -2.84
CA SER A 199 -16.96 -6.16 -3.30
C SER A 199 -16.70 -7.58 -3.79
N GLU A 200 -15.51 -7.82 -4.39
CA GLU A 200 -15.11 -9.12 -4.91
C GLU A 200 -14.07 -9.84 -4.03
N VAL A 201 -13.72 -9.23 -2.88
CA VAL A 201 -12.74 -9.81 -1.94
C VAL A 201 -13.50 -10.59 -0.86
N PRO A 202 -13.34 -11.92 -0.78
CA PRO A 202 -13.96 -12.71 0.28
C PRO A 202 -13.47 -12.25 1.66
N ALA A 203 -14.37 -12.16 2.63
CA ALA A 203 -14.02 -11.77 3.99
C ALA A 203 -12.97 -12.70 4.63
N SER A 204 -12.96 -13.97 4.23
CA SER A 204 -12.04 -14.99 4.73
C SER A 204 -10.58 -14.79 4.33
N VAL A 205 -10.32 -13.99 3.28
CA VAL A 205 -8.95 -13.70 2.81
C VAL A 205 -8.43 -12.32 3.22
N LEU A 206 -9.29 -11.48 3.84
CA LEU A 206 -8.98 -10.12 4.24
C LEU A 206 -8.71 -10.02 5.74
N TYR A 207 -7.50 -9.65 6.09
CA TYR A 207 -7.05 -9.43 7.46
C TYR A 207 -6.69 -7.96 7.69
N ARG A 208 -7.18 -7.38 8.77
CA ARG A 208 -6.83 -6.05 9.24
C ARG A 208 -6.03 -6.17 10.52
N VAL A 209 -4.79 -5.69 10.50
CA VAL A 209 -3.88 -5.75 11.65
C VAL A 209 -3.68 -4.36 12.20
N ASP A 210 -4.16 -4.16 13.42
CA ASP A 210 -4.03 -2.91 14.14
C ASP A 210 -2.76 -2.97 14.99
N VAL A 211 -1.84 -2.05 14.72
CA VAL A 211 -0.53 -2.03 15.36
C VAL A 211 -0.44 -0.84 16.30
N ASN A 212 0.00 -1.13 17.52
CA ASN A 212 0.36 -0.10 18.49
C ASN A 212 1.84 -0.27 18.84
N PHE A 213 2.65 0.71 18.43
CA PHE A 213 4.09 0.69 18.69
C PHE A 213 4.39 1.30 20.06
N ASP A 214 5.33 0.72 20.80
CA ASP A 214 5.85 1.34 22.01
C ASP A 214 6.75 2.52 21.64
N ILE A 215 6.18 3.72 21.65
CA ILE A 215 6.87 4.96 21.32
C ILE A 215 7.03 5.77 22.60
N THR A 216 8.20 5.62 23.24
CA THR A 216 8.50 6.19 24.55
C THR A 216 8.69 7.71 24.58
N GLU A 217 8.90 8.35 23.44
CA GLU A 217 9.11 9.81 23.36
C GLU A 217 7.79 10.58 23.18
N LYS A 218 7.37 11.25 24.24
CA LYS A 218 6.10 12.03 24.31
C LYS A 218 6.18 13.44 23.71
N ASN A 219 7.24 13.81 23.01
CA ASN A 219 7.46 15.18 22.55
C ASN A 219 7.09 15.36 21.09
N PHE A 220 6.04 16.20 20.86
CA PHE A 220 5.48 16.66 19.59
C PHE A 220 4.73 15.61 18.76
N ASP A 221 3.42 15.78 18.63
CA ASP A 221 2.48 14.90 17.87
C ASP A 221 2.95 14.54 16.46
N THR A 222 3.57 15.47 15.75
CA THR A 222 4.10 15.27 14.39
C THR A 222 5.30 14.32 14.33
N PHE A 223 6.18 14.38 15.34
CA PHE A 223 7.36 13.50 15.42
C PHE A 223 6.94 12.07 15.76
N THR A 224 6.01 11.92 16.70
CA THR A 224 5.47 10.62 17.12
C THR A 224 4.78 9.91 15.94
N GLY A 225 3.96 10.63 15.18
CA GLY A 225 3.24 10.05 14.05
C GLY A 225 4.15 9.64 12.90
N ARG A 226 5.21 10.41 12.60
CA ARG A 226 6.26 10.00 11.65
C ARG A 226 6.96 8.74 12.13
N LYS A 227 7.30 8.69 13.41
CA LYS A 227 7.97 7.54 14.01
C LYS A 227 7.10 6.29 13.87
N ALA A 228 5.78 6.39 14.18
CA ALA A 228 4.85 5.29 14.02
C ALA A 228 4.79 4.78 12.57
N HIS A 229 4.72 5.68 11.59
CA HIS A 229 4.71 5.30 10.18
C HIS A 229 5.98 4.52 9.77
N ILE A 230 7.15 4.99 10.21
CA ILE A 230 8.43 4.36 9.87
C ILE A 230 8.63 3.04 10.63
N GLN A 231 8.07 2.88 11.85
CA GLN A 231 8.17 1.65 12.63
C GLN A 231 7.67 0.41 11.88
N PHE A 232 6.72 0.55 10.97
CA PHE A 232 6.30 -0.57 10.11
C PHE A 232 7.45 -1.26 9.36
N ILE A 233 8.54 -0.54 9.06
CA ILE A 233 9.68 -1.04 8.28
C ILE A 233 11.02 -0.97 9.03
N GLU A 234 11.04 -0.48 10.26
CA GLU A 234 12.25 -0.37 11.09
C GLU A 234 12.17 -1.20 12.36
N ASN A 235 10.96 -1.44 12.90
CA ASN A 235 10.80 -2.21 14.13
C ASN A 235 10.99 -3.71 13.85
N LYS A 236 12.11 -4.24 14.31
CA LYS A 236 12.49 -5.63 14.06
C LYS A 236 11.53 -6.63 14.71
N ASP A 237 11.13 -6.39 15.95
CA ASP A 237 10.24 -7.29 16.70
C ASP A 237 8.87 -7.37 16.02
N TYR A 238 8.36 -6.22 15.55
CA TYR A 238 7.13 -6.17 14.78
C TYR A 238 7.25 -6.99 13.48
N MET A 239 8.33 -6.80 12.70
CA MET A 239 8.54 -7.54 11.46
C MET A 239 8.63 -9.04 11.71
N GLN A 240 9.37 -9.47 12.71
CA GLN A 240 9.50 -10.88 13.08
C GLN A 240 8.16 -11.48 13.50
N MET A 241 7.43 -10.79 14.38
CA MET A 241 6.10 -11.20 14.82
C MET A 241 5.15 -11.35 13.62
N LEU A 242 5.12 -10.35 12.72
CA LEU A 242 4.26 -10.37 11.55
C LEU A 242 4.58 -11.55 10.61
N ILE A 243 5.87 -11.76 10.31
CA ILE A 243 6.31 -12.85 9.43
C ILE A 243 6.00 -14.20 10.06
N GLN A 244 6.24 -14.39 11.36
CA GLN A 244 5.96 -15.64 12.06
C GLN A 244 4.46 -15.92 12.13
N ARG A 245 3.65 -14.90 12.48
CA ARG A 245 2.19 -15.04 12.64
C ARG A 245 1.48 -15.31 11.32
N PHE A 246 2.00 -14.77 10.24
CA PHE A 246 1.42 -14.85 8.90
C PHE A 246 2.37 -15.54 7.91
N LYS A 247 3.12 -16.53 8.39
CA LYS A 247 4.13 -17.25 7.58
C LYS A 247 3.56 -17.76 6.25
N GLU A 248 2.35 -18.27 6.25
CA GLU A 248 1.64 -18.77 5.08
C GLU A 248 1.40 -17.73 3.97
N PHE A 249 1.46 -16.41 4.31
CA PHE A 249 1.30 -15.33 3.33
C PHE A 249 2.59 -15.04 2.56
N PHE A 250 3.70 -15.52 3.08
CA PHE A 250 5.03 -15.33 2.50
C PHE A 250 5.59 -16.61 1.88
N SER A 251 5.01 -17.77 2.19
CA SER A 251 5.49 -19.09 1.74
C SER A 251 4.79 -19.60 0.49
#